data_1cd1ce59f952753c659f4a2005d2c920
#
_entry.id   1cd1ce59f952753c659f4a2005d2c920
#
_cell.length_a   1.000
_cell.length_b   1.000
_cell.length_c   1.000
_cell.angle_alpha   90.00
_cell.angle_beta   90.00
_cell.angle_gamma   90.00
#
_symmetry.space_group_name_H-M   'P 1'
#
loop_
_entity.id
_entity.type
_entity.pdbx_description
1 polymer ?
#
loop_
_entity_poly.entity_id
_entity_poly.type
_entity_poly.pdbx_seq_one_letter_code
_entity_poly.pdbx_strand_id
1 'polypeptide(L)'
;EKSDRAQREQQIPLFNVGGDNALPPLSLLDDPKPQPKGYSEETLETLSRQIEFKLKDFRIEAHVVGAYPGPVITRFELEPAPGVKGSQISSLDKDIARGLSVKAVRVVDVIPGKSVVGLEIPNGQREMIYLSELLRSKEYDKSASPLSIALGKDIGGRPVVADLARMPHLLVA
;
A
#
# COMPACT_ATOMS: atom_id res chain seq x y z
N GLU A 1 -12.81 -8.62 -2.77
CA GLU A 1 -13.86 -9.40 -3.46
C GLU A 1 -13.44 -9.69 -4.90
N LYS A 2 -13.75 -10.91 -5.39
CA LYS A 2 -13.43 -11.31 -6.77
C LYS A 2 -14.39 -10.65 -7.75
N SER A 3 -13.89 -10.30 -8.93
CA SER A 3 -14.64 -9.71 -10.02
C SER A 3 -15.59 -10.71 -10.70
N ASP A 4 -16.65 -10.19 -11.35
CA ASP A 4 -17.59 -11.01 -12.12
C ASP A 4 -16.90 -11.71 -13.31
N ARG A 5 -15.91 -11.05 -13.92
CA ARG A 5 -15.07 -11.64 -14.96
C ARG A 5 -14.29 -12.83 -14.42
N ALA A 6 -13.62 -12.69 -13.27
CA ALA A 6 -12.85 -13.78 -12.65
C ALA A 6 -13.75 -14.98 -12.28
N GLN A 7 -15.01 -14.73 -11.90
CA GLN A 7 -15.98 -15.80 -11.64
C GLN A 7 -16.41 -16.51 -12.93
N ARG A 8 -16.66 -15.79 -14.02
CA ARG A 8 -17.01 -16.36 -15.32
C ARG A 8 -15.88 -17.18 -15.93
N GLU A 9 -14.63 -16.71 -15.84
CA GLU A 9 -13.47 -17.41 -16.37
C GLU A 9 -13.09 -18.67 -15.54
N GLN A 10 -13.57 -18.80 -14.31
CA GLN A 10 -13.44 -20.05 -13.54
C GLN A 10 -14.40 -21.17 -14.04
N GLN A 11 -15.47 -20.82 -14.74
CA GLN A 11 -16.34 -21.77 -15.39
C GLN A 11 -15.71 -22.12 -16.74
N ILE A 12 -15.10 -23.31 -16.85
CA ILE A 12 -14.52 -23.81 -18.09
C ILE A 12 -15.65 -23.92 -19.12
N PRO A 13 -15.65 -23.10 -20.20
CA PRO A 13 -16.66 -23.23 -21.23
C PRO A 13 -16.44 -24.58 -21.95
N LEU A 14 -17.49 -25.37 -22.07
CA LEU A 14 -17.48 -26.65 -22.80
C LEU A 14 -17.15 -26.48 -24.30
N PHE A 15 -17.26 -25.27 -24.82
CA PHE A 15 -16.94 -24.92 -26.20
C PHE A 15 -16.06 -23.65 -26.22
N ASN A 16 -14.89 -23.75 -26.84
CA ASN A 16 -14.05 -22.60 -27.12
C ASN A 16 -14.73 -21.73 -28.20
N VAL A 17 -15.46 -20.71 -27.76
CA VAL A 17 -15.91 -19.64 -28.67
C VAL A 17 -14.74 -18.67 -28.86
N GLY A 18 -13.76 -19.07 -29.64
CA GLY A 18 -12.68 -18.20 -30.09
C GLY A 18 -13.22 -17.18 -31.08
N GLY A 19 -13.63 -16.02 -30.59
CA GLY A 19 -13.80 -14.84 -31.45
C GLY A 19 -12.46 -14.12 -31.58
N ASP A 20 -12.18 -13.58 -32.77
CA ASP A 20 -10.93 -12.86 -33.15
C ASP A 20 -10.59 -11.64 -32.24
N ASN A 21 -11.42 -11.29 -31.28
CA ASN A 21 -11.26 -10.17 -30.35
C ASN A 21 -11.35 -10.56 -28.86
N ALA A 22 -11.14 -11.81 -28.50
CA ALA A 22 -11.16 -12.24 -27.11
C ALA A 22 -9.92 -11.73 -26.36
N LEU A 23 -10.13 -11.05 -25.24
CA LEU A 23 -9.03 -10.70 -24.34
C LEU A 23 -8.33 -11.97 -23.84
N PRO A 24 -6.99 -11.93 -23.64
CA PRO A 24 -6.28 -13.06 -23.07
C PRO A 24 -6.92 -13.48 -21.72
N PRO A 25 -7.08 -14.79 -21.48
CA PRO A 25 -7.68 -15.25 -20.23
C PRO A 25 -6.79 -14.97 -19.04
N LEU A 26 -7.39 -14.69 -17.88
CA LEU A 26 -6.66 -14.41 -16.63
C LEU A 26 -5.88 -15.63 -16.12
N SER A 27 -6.18 -16.83 -16.61
CA SER A 27 -5.44 -18.06 -16.31
C SER A 27 -4.03 -18.11 -16.87
N LEU A 28 -3.67 -17.20 -17.78
CA LEU A 28 -2.28 -17.04 -18.26
C LEU A 28 -1.37 -16.36 -17.22
N LEU A 29 -1.93 -15.74 -16.20
CA LEU A 29 -1.19 -15.08 -15.15
C LEU A 29 -0.99 -16.03 -13.96
N ASP A 30 0.15 -15.87 -13.29
CA ASP A 30 0.45 -16.61 -12.07
C ASP A 30 -0.59 -16.33 -10.98
N ASP A 31 -0.99 -17.39 -10.28
CA ASP A 31 -1.85 -17.27 -9.12
C ASP A 31 -1.07 -16.77 -7.90
N PRO A 32 -1.72 -15.93 -7.07
CA PRO A 32 -1.09 -15.44 -5.86
C PRO A 32 -0.73 -16.59 -4.93
N LYS A 33 0.54 -16.65 -4.53
CA LYS A 33 1.01 -17.61 -3.53
C LYS A 33 0.62 -17.14 -2.12
N PRO A 34 0.32 -18.05 -1.19
CA PRO A 34 0.13 -17.67 0.21
C PRO A 34 1.36 -16.93 0.73
N GLN A 35 1.17 -15.76 1.28
CA GLN A 35 2.25 -14.93 1.83
C GLN A 35 1.96 -14.63 3.30
N PRO A 36 2.99 -14.48 4.14
CA PRO A 36 2.80 -14.02 5.50
C PRO A 36 2.17 -12.61 5.44
N LYS A 37 1.08 -12.42 6.11
CA LYS A 37 0.46 -11.11 6.26
C LYS A 37 1.31 -10.29 7.21
N GLY A 38 1.69 -9.09 6.81
CA GLY A 38 2.30 -8.02 7.56
C GLY A 38 2.72 -8.27 9.03
N TYR A 39 2.86 -7.21 9.80
CA TYR A 39 3.17 -7.32 11.23
C TYR A 39 1.94 -7.77 12.03
N SER A 40 2.16 -8.62 13.06
CA SER A 40 1.14 -8.93 14.07
C SER A 40 0.79 -7.68 14.89
N GLU A 41 -0.37 -7.69 15.53
CA GLU A 41 -0.82 -6.59 16.37
C GLU A 41 0.18 -6.29 17.51
N GLU A 42 0.72 -7.33 18.15
CA GLU A 42 1.77 -7.21 19.17
C GLU A 42 3.05 -6.55 18.63
N THR A 43 3.43 -6.90 17.40
CA THR A 43 4.60 -6.30 16.74
C THR A 43 4.36 -4.84 16.44
N LEU A 44 3.15 -4.48 15.99
CA LEU A 44 2.76 -3.09 15.72
C LEU A 44 2.78 -2.25 17.00
N GLU A 45 2.27 -2.78 18.11
CA GLU A 45 2.35 -2.10 19.41
C GLU A 45 3.79 -1.90 19.88
N THR A 46 4.62 -2.93 19.74
CA THR A 46 6.04 -2.86 20.11
C THR A 46 6.76 -1.80 19.28
N LEU A 47 6.55 -1.78 17.99
CA LEU A 47 7.12 -0.76 17.08
C LEU A 47 6.60 0.64 17.43
N SER A 48 5.32 0.78 17.76
CA SER A 48 4.74 2.06 18.17
C SER A 48 5.45 2.63 19.39
N ARG A 49 5.65 1.80 20.43
CA ARG A 49 6.39 2.20 21.63
C ARG A 49 7.85 2.53 21.35
N GLN A 50 8.49 1.78 20.46
CA GLN A 50 9.87 2.05 20.06
C GLN A 50 9.99 3.39 19.31
N ILE A 51 9.04 3.71 18.44
CA ILE A 51 8.97 4.99 17.72
C ILE A 51 8.86 6.15 18.73
N GLU A 52 7.90 6.08 19.64
CA GLU A 52 7.71 7.11 20.68
C GLU A 52 8.96 7.30 21.54
N PHE A 53 9.57 6.19 21.98
CA PHE A 53 10.80 6.23 22.75
C PHE A 53 11.94 6.90 21.99
N LYS A 54 12.11 6.55 20.70
CA LYS A 54 13.16 7.15 19.87
C LYS A 54 12.93 8.63 19.59
N LEU A 55 11.69 9.06 19.36
CA LEU A 55 11.37 10.48 19.21
C LEU A 55 11.70 11.26 20.52
N LYS A 56 11.42 10.66 21.66
CA LYS A 56 11.76 11.26 22.97
C LYS A 56 13.27 11.42 23.18
N ASP A 57 14.10 10.49 22.67
CA ASP A 57 15.57 10.62 22.69
C ASP A 57 16.03 11.90 21.95
N PHE A 58 15.28 12.33 20.93
CA PHE A 58 15.50 13.57 20.19
C PHE A 58 14.75 14.80 20.74
N ARG A 59 14.18 14.69 21.95
CA ARG A 59 13.36 15.75 22.59
C ARG A 59 12.11 16.10 21.80
N ILE A 60 11.56 15.15 21.04
CA ILE A 60 10.29 15.27 20.33
C ILE A 60 9.25 14.46 21.09
N GLU A 61 8.22 15.12 21.58
CA GLU A 61 7.05 14.47 22.17
C GLU A 61 6.01 14.25 21.09
N ALA A 62 5.69 13.01 20.82
CA ALA A 62 4.62 12.59 19.90
C ALA A 62 4.10 11.23 20.32
N HIS A 63 2.82 10.99 20.10
CA HIS A 63 2.15 9.73 20.40
C HIS A 63 1.70 9.04 19.11
N VAL A 64 1.84 7.71 19.05
CA VAL A 64 1.32 6.90 17.96
C VAL A 64 -0.18 6.68 18.19
N VAL A 65 -1.01 7.31 17.38
CA VAL A 65 -2.47 7.21 17.46
C VAL A 65 -3.05 6.16 16.52
N GLY A 66 -2.23 5.60 15.62
CA GLY A 66 -2.66 4.54 14.72
C GLY A 66 -1.49 3.89 13.99
N ALA A 67 -1.62 2.60 13.72
CA ALA A 67 -0.69 1.82 12.90
C ALA A 67 -1.46 1.12 11.78
N TYR A 68 -1.05 1.36 10.54
CA TYR A 68 -1.71 0.87 9.33
C TYR A 68 -0.73 0.01 8.53
N PRO A 69 -0.77 -1.31 8.71
CA PRO A 69 0.08 -2.22 7.97
C PRO A 69 -0.38 -2.31 6.51
N GLY A 70 0.54 -2.07 5.59
CA GLY A 70 0.35 -2.28 4.16
C GLY A 70 1.22 -3.43 3.63
N PRO A 71 1.13 -3.73 2.33
CA PRO A 71 1.87 -4.86 1.74
C PRO A 71 3.39 -4.64 1.69
N VAL A 72 3.84 -3.40 1.58
CA VAL A 72 5.26 -3.04 1.40
C VAL A 72 5.79 -2.20 2.55
N ILE A 73 4.95 -1.29 3.06
CA ILE A 73 5.27 -0.39 4.15
C ILE A 73 4.18 -0.44 5.22
N THR A 74 4.54 -0.10 6.45
CA THR A 74 3.58 0.18 7.53
C THR A 74 3.62 1.67 7.84
N ARG A 75 2.45 2.31 7.88
CA ARG A 75 2.31 3.71 8.25
C ARG A 75 1.89 3.81 9.72
N PHE A 76 2.66 4.54 10.49
CA PHE A 76 2.30 4.97 11.84
C PHE A 76 1.85 6.42 11.79
N GLU A 77 0.71 6.72 12.38
CA GLU A 77 0.21 8.09 12.52
C GLU A 77 0.61 8.62 13.88
N LEU A 78 1.37 9.71 13.86
CA LEU A 78 1.92 10.37 15.03
C LEU A 78 1.14 11.65 15.32
N GLU A 79 0.67 11.81 16.52
CA GLU A 79 0.14 13.07 17.02
C GLU A 79 1.24 13.82 17.77
N PRO A 80 1.81 14.90 17.17
CA PRO A 80 2.84 15.69 17.83
C PRO A 80 2.25 16.48 19.00
N ALA A 81 3.01 16.62 20.09
CA ALA A 81 2.62 17.49 21.20
C ALA A 81 2.55 18.98 20.76
N PRO A 82 1.78 19.82 21.45
CA PRO A 82 1.67 21.23 21.14
C PRO A 82 3.05 21.90 21.06
N GLY A 83 3.29 22.60 19.94
CA GLY A 83 4.58 23.27 19.67
C GLY A 83 5.58 22.43 18.88
N VAL A 84 5.36 21.13 18.68
CA VAL A 84 6.19 20.30 17.82
C VAL A 84 5.73 20.44 16.38
N LYS A 85 6.63 20.78 15.46
CA LYS A 85 6.35 20.91 14.03
C LYS A 85 6.67 19.61 13.30
N GLY A 86 5.86 19.23 12.30
CA GLY A 86 6.11 18.07 11.44
C GLY A 86 7.52 18.10 10.81
N SER A 87 7.99 19.28 10.42
CA SER A 87 9.35 19.48 9.87
C SER A 87 10.47 19.09 10.84
N GLN A 88 10.25 19.14 12.14
CA GLN A 88 11.24 18.67 13.14
C GLN A 88 11.35 17.13 13.08
N ILE A 89 10.24 16.44 12.88
CA ILE A 89 10.22 14.99 12.74
C ILE A 89 10.84 14.58 11.40
N SER A 90 10.49 15.28 10.30
CA SER A 90 11.05 14.98 8.98
C SER A 90 12.54 15.22 8.85
N SER A 91 13.09 16.16 9.62
CA SER A 91 14.55 16.37 9.65
C SER A 91 15.35 15.24 10.30
N LEU A 92 14.67 14.37 11.06
CA LEU A 92 15.26 13.24 11.79
C LEU A 92 15.04 11.88 11.08
N ASP A 93 14.61 11.86 9.83
CA ASP A 93 14.31 10.66 9.08
C ASP A 93 15.42 9.61 9.16
N LYS A 94 16.67 10.01 8.94
CA LYS A 94 17.86 9.15 9.00
C LYS A 94 18.18 8.64 10.40
N ASP A 95 17.98 9.50 11.40
CA ASP A 95 18.26 9.15 12.79
C ASP A 95 17.20 8.21 13.35
N ILE A 96 15.94 8.43 12.99
CA ILE A 96 14.83 7.51 13.28
C ILE A 96 15.07 6.17 12.61
N ALA A 97 15.43 6.15 11.32
CA ALA A 97 15.75 4.93 10.60
C ALA A 97 16.86 4.12 11.27
N ARG A 98 17.94 4.80 11.68
CA ARG A 98 19.04 4.19 12.42
C ARG A 98 18.59 3.66 13.78
N GLY A 99 17.80 4.45 14.51
CA GLY A 99 17.28 4.06 15.83
C GLY A 99 16.34 2.86 15.81
N LEU A 100 15.62 2.66 14.71
CA LEU A 100 14.73 1.53 14.48
C LEU A 100 15.40 0.37 13.73
N SER A 101 16.68 0.50 13.37
CA SER A 101 17.44 -0.49 12.58
C SER A 101 16.79 -0.85 11.24
N VAL A 102 16.16 0.12 10.59
CA VAL A 102 15.57 0.00 9.26
C VAL A 102 16.38 0.74 8.21
N LYS A 103 16.24 0.37 6.93
CA LYS A 103 17.03 0.99 5.84
C LYS A 103 16.75 2.47 5.63
N ALA A 104 15.50 2.86 5.76
CA ALA A 104 15.03 4.23 5.62
C ALA A 104 13.63 4.34 6.22
N VAL A 105 13.24 5.53 6.62
CA VAL A 105 11.87 5.88 6.93
C VAL A 105 11.46 7.08 6.07
N ARG A 106 10.17 7.22 5.83
CA ARG A 106 9.62 8.38 5.14
C ARG A 106 8.65 9.08 6.07
N VAL A 107 8.86 10.37 6.26
CA VAL A 107 7.94 11.22 7.02
C VAL A 107 7.02 11.95 6.07
N VAL A 108 5.73 11.89 6.32
CA VAL A 108 4.67 12.58 5.59
C VAL A 108 4.07 13.62 6.53
N ASP A 109 4.52 14.86 6.39
CA ASP A 109 4.18 15.95 7.31
C ASP A 109 2.69 16.30 7.32
N VAL A 110 1.99 16.07 6.20
CA VAL A 110 0.57 16.41 6.06
C VAL A 110 -0.19 15.23 5.49
N ILE A 111 -1.14 14.72 6.27
CA ILE A 111 -2.13 13.75 5.80
C ILE A 111 -3.45 14.50 5.60
N PRO A 112 -4.02 14.52 4.38
CA PRO A 112 -5.26 15.23 4.12
C PRO A 112 -6.39 14.82 5.08
N GLY A 113 -7.01 15.80 5.72
CA GLY A 113 -8.12 15.58 6.66
C GLY A 113 -7.72 15.12 8.07
N LYS A 114 -6.42 15.09 8.40
CA LYS A 114 -5.93 14.70 9.73
C LYS A 114 -4.87 15.68 10.25
N SER A 115 -4.81 15.84 11.57
CA SER A 115 -3.81 16.67 12.27
C SER A 115 -2.61 15.84 12.76
N VAL A 116 -2.25 14.80 12.02
CA VAL A 116 -1.20 13.87 12.39
C VAL A 116 -0.09 13.85 11.34
N VAL A 117 1.09 13.42 11.75
CA VAL A 117 2.24 13.18 10.88
C VAL A 117 2.34 11.69 10.59
N GLY A 118 2.51 11.31 9.33
CA GLY A 118 2.71 9.92 8.94
C GLY A 118 4.19 9.54 9.01
N LEU A 119 4.50 8.42 9.66
CA LEU A 119 5.82 7.78 9.61
C LEU A 119 5.68 6.46 8.88
N GLU A 120 6.25 6.35 7.69
CA GLU A 120 6.20 5.16 6.85
C GLU A 120 7.50 4.37 7.00
N ILE A 121 7.36 3.11 7.45
CA ILE A 121 8.47 2.20 7.70
C ILE A 121 8.36 1.01 6.74
N PRO A 122 9.42 0.66 5.99
CA PRO A 122 9.43 -0.52 5.14
C PRO A 122 9.23 -1.79 5.96
N ASN A 123 8.35 -2.66 5.50
CA ASN A 123 8.16 -3.97 6.12
C ASN A 123 9.42 -4.82 5.99
N GLY A 124 9.76 -5.58 7.02
CA GLY A 124 10.87 -6.53 6.96
C GLY A 124 10.64 -7.63 5.91
N GLN A 125 9.40 -8.06 5.76
CA GLN A 125 8.94 -8.95 4.69
C GLN A 125 7.91 -8.19 3.85
N ARG A 126 8.22 -7.99 2.57
CA ARG A 126 7.33 -7.33 1.61
C ARG A 126 6.44 -8.37 0.95
N GLU A 127 5.17 -8.05 0.81
CA GLU A 127 4.24 -8.88 0.04
C GLU A 127 4.49 -8.68 -1.46
N MET A 128 4.49 -9.78 -2.22
CA MET A 128 4.49 -9.74 -3.68
C MET A 128 3.06 -9.43 -4.13
N ILE A 129 2.90 -8.38 -4.93
CA ILE A 129 1.62 -8.02 -5.49
C ILE A 129 1.52 -8.62 -6.89
N TYR A 130 0.56 -9.54 -7.08
CA TYR A 130 0.35 -10.21 -8.35
C TYR A 130 -0.60 -9.41 -9.25
N LEU A 131 -0.26 -9.28 -10.51
CA LEU A 131 -1.13 -8.62 -11.49
C LEU A 131 -2.50 -9.31 -11.59
N SER A 132 -2.51 -10.64 -11.48
CA SER A 132 -3.75 -11.43 -11.45
C SER A 132 -4.72 -11.02 -10.35
N GLU A 133 -4.23 -10.64 -9.16
CA GLU A 133 -5.07 -10.14 -8.07
C GLU A 133 -5.76 -8.83 -8.43
N LEU A 134 -5.01 -7.92 -9.07
CA LEU A 134 -5.50 -6.60 -9.46
C LEU A 134 -6.55 -6.71 -10.55
N LEU A 135 -6.28 -7.50 -11.60
CA LEU A 135 -7.20 -7.71 -12.72
C LEU A 135 -8.45 -8.50 -12.33
N ARG A 136 -8.37 -9.33 -11.25
CA ARG A 136 -9.51 -10.03 -10.68
C ARG A 136 -10.25 -9.23 -9.62
N SER A 137 -9.85 -7.96 -9.37
CA SER A 137 -10.49 -7.10 -8.37
C SER A 137 -11.78 -6.46 -8.91
N LYS A 138 -12.71 -6.19 -7.99
CA LYS A 138 -13.93 -5.43 -8.33
C LYS A 138 -13.62 -3.99 -8.76
N GLU A 139 -12.53 -3.42 -8.25
CA GLU A 139 -12.07 -2.09 -8.61
C GLU A 139 -11.72 -2.01 -10.10
N TYR A 140 -11.09 -3.06 -10.64
CA TYR A 140 -10.78 -3.13 -12.07
C TYR A 140 -12.05 -3.33 -12.91
N ASP A 141 -12.97 -4.19 -12.48
CA ASP A 141 -14.23 -4.44 -13.19
C ASP A 141 -15.15 -3.21 -13.25
N LYS A 142 -15.11 -2.34 -12.25
CA LYS A 142 -15.89 -1.09 -12.24
C LYS A 142 -15.41 -0.07 -13.27
N SER A 143 -14.20 -0.23 -13.79
CA SER A 143 -13.67 0.69 -14.77
C SER A 143 -14.27 0.39 -16.14
N ALA A 144 -15.04 1.32 -16.68
CA ALA A 144 -15.69 1.19 -17.98
C ALA A 144 -14.75 1.52 -19.16
N SER A 145 -13.59 2.10 -18.91
CA SER A 145 -12.64 2.50 -19.93
C SER A 145 -11.84 1.32 -20.47
N PRO A 146 -11.74 1.14 -21.78
CA PRO A 146 -10.85 0.13 -22.39
C PRO A 146 -9.35 0.44 -22.17
N LEU A 147 -9.03 1.66 -21.72
CA LEU A 147 -7.67 2.11 -21.40
C LEU A 147 -7.37 2.07 -19.92
N SER A 148 -8.10 1.27 -19.14
CA SER A 148 -7.86 1.08 -17.72
C SER A 148 -6.63 0.22 -17.49
N ILE A 149 -5.76 0.70 -16.60
CA ILE A 149 -4.54 -0.01 -16.17
C ILE A 149 -4.57 -0.29 -14.67
N ALA A 150 -4.11 -1.46 -14.30
CA ALA A 150 -3.89 -1.83 -12.91
C ALA A 150 -2.47 -1.40 -12.50
N LEU A 151 -2.36 -0.41 -11.60
CA LEU A 151 -1.08 0.15 -11.18
C LEU A 151 -0.44 -0.63 -10.03
N GLY A 152 -1.24 -1.21 -9.14
CA GLY A 152 -0.74 -1.88 -7.94
C GLY A 152 -1.74 -1.82 -6.79
N LYS A 153 -1.22 -1.86 -5.57
CA LYS A 153 -1.98 -1.60 -4.34
C LYS A 153 -1.47 -0.33 -3.68
N ASP A 154 -2.39 0.41 -3.07
CA ASP A 154 -2.02 1.55 -2.23
C ASP A 154 -1.37 1.08 -0.92
N ILE A 155 -0.96 2.03 -0.08
CA ILE A 155 -0.34 1.75 1.21
C ILE A 155 -1.26 0.96 2.17
N GLY A 156 -2.57 0.99 1.96
CA GLY A 156 -3.58 0.24 2.71
C GLY A 156 -3.90 -1.12 2.10
N GLY A 157 -3.20 -1.52 1.01
CA GLY A 157 -3.41 -2.79 0.32
C GLY A 157 -4.61 -2.80 -0.63
N ARG A 158 -5.22 -1.65 -0.96
CA ARG A 158 -6.35 -1.57 -1.88
C ARG A 158 -5.86 -1.49 -3.33
N PRO A 159 -6.50 -2.21 -4.27
CA PRO A 159 -6.16 -2.10 -5.68
C PRO A 159 -6.28 -0.67 -6.20
N VAL A 160 -5.28 -0.23 -6.96
CA VAL A 160 -5.25 1.09 -7.63
C VAL A 160 -5.36 0.86 -9.12
N VAL A 161 -6.45 1.36 -9.68
CA VAL A 161 -6.75 1.32 -11.11
C VAL A 161 -6.81 2.74 -11.64
N ALA A 162 -6.20 2.99 -12.78
CA ALA A 162 -6.21 4.29 -13.42
C ALA A 162 -6.69 4.19 -14.87
N ASP A 163 -7.29 5.26 -15.36
CA ASP A 163 -7.73 5.37 -16.75
C ASP A 163 -6.74 6.27 -17.51
N LEU A 164 -6.02 5.68 -18.46
CA LEU A 164 -5.06 6.41 -19.31
C LEU A 164 -5.70 7.54 -20.08
N ALA A 165 -6.97 7.39 -20.48
CA ALA A 165 -7.69 8.44 -21.21
C ALA A 165 -7.86 9.74 -20.40
N ARG A 166 -7.78 9.64 -19.06
CA ARG A 166 -7.90 10.79 -18.14
C ARG A 166 -6.58 11.36 -17.69
N MET A 167 -5.47 10.80 -18.17
CA MET A 167 -4.13 11.28 -17.83
C MET A 167 -3.65 12.24 -18.92
N PRO A 168 -3.56 13.55 -18.67
CA PRO A 168 -3.09 14.51 -19.68
C PRO A 168 -1.60 14.31 -19.99
N HIS A 169 -0.84 13.83 -19.00
CA HIS A 169 0.59 13.52 -19.12
C HIS A 169 0.90 12.25 -18.34
N LEU A 170 1.66 11.35 -18.94
CA LEU A 170 2.16 10.12 -18.32
C LEU A 170 3.65 9.96 -18.67
N LEU A 171 4.48 9.89 -17.65
CA LEU A 171 5.88 9.50 -17.78
C LEU A 171 6.04 8.07 -17.28
N VAL A 172 6.57 7.21 -18.12
CA VAL A 172 6.94 5.84 -17.77
C VAL A 172 8.45 5.72 -17.84
N ALA A 173 9.08 5.28 -16.74
CA ALA A 173 10.52 5.12 -16.62
C ALA A 173 10.89 3.67 -16.28
#